data_7cb3facacf58beb074efc73a27116842
#
_entry.id   7cb3facacf58beb074efc73a27116842
#
_cell.length_a   1.000
_cell.length_b   1.000
_cell.length_c   1.000
_cell.angle_alpha   90.00
_cell.angle_beta   90.00
_cell.angle_gamma   90.00
#
_symmetry.space_group_name_H-M   'P 1'
#
loop_
_entity.id
_entity.type
_entity.pdbx_description
1 polymer ?
#
loop_
_entity_poly.entity_id
_entity_poly.type
_entity_poly.pdbx_seq_one_letter_code
_entity_poly.pdbx_strand_id
1 'polypeptide(L)'
;MSSQSITIDLWTDIACPWCYIGETIFELSKSSFLSLHPSTTITTIIHSYMIDPSTKPEGEDYLSYNKRRWGSDSWTIQLKEIGKQIGCNFKNWKFWANTLKAHMLLQESKKFGKEDEIIFDLYRLSYEEGKNISNENVLNDLAKKYELKEWNNESNKMKVLEEDQIGKNKFDIHGVPMFIFKETGRKIEGAADPKKFVYEMELALKK
;
A
#
# COMPACT_ATOMS: atom_id res chain seq x y z
N MET A 1 26.86 0.13 -21.03
CA MET A 1 25.56 -0.55 -21.10
C MET A 1 24.51 0.49 -20.72
N SER A 2 23.46 0.66 -21.54
CA SER A 2 22.39 1.62 -21.20
C SER A 2 21.69 1.11 -19.93
N SER A 3 21.55 1.98 -18.94
CA SER A 3 20.75 1.71 -17.75
C SER A 3 19.29 1.49 -18.18
N GLN A 4 18.73 0.31 -17.92
CA GLN A 4 17.32 0.02 -18.16
C GLN A 4 16.52 0.42 -16.94
N SER A 5 15.33 0.98 -17.15
CA SER A 5 14.43 1.40 -16.06
C SER A 5 13.05 0.82 -16.25
N ILE A 6 12.42 0.40 -15.16
CA ILE A 6 11.03 -0.03 -15.10
C ILE A 6 10.29 0.89 -14.14
N THR A 7 9.13 1.39 -14.56
CA THR A 7 8.27 2.23 -13.73
C THR A 7 6.96 1.54 -13.46
N ILE A 8 6.56 1.46 -12.20
CA ILE A 8 5.35 0.77 -11.76
C ILE A 8 4.50 1.74 -10.95
N ASP A 9 3.28 2.03 -11.45
CA ASP A 9 2.27 2.72 -10.65
C ASP A 9 1.60 1.69 -9.72
N LEU A 10 1.64 1.95 -8.42
CA LEU A 10 1.04 1.14 -7.37
C LEU A 10 -0.12 1.89 -6.71
N TRP A 11 -1.34 1.43 -6.95
CA TRP A 11 -2.52 1.92 -6.24
C TRP A 11 -2.78 1.05 -5.02
N THR A 12 -2.88 1.65 -3.85
CA THR A 12 -2.91 0.92 -2.59
C THR A 12 -3.70 1.63 -1.49
N ASP A 13 -4.17 0.86 -0.50
CA ASP A 13 -4.79 1.37 0.72
C ASP A 13 -4.21 0.69 1.96
N ILE A 14 -3.84 1.49 2.94
CA ILE A 14 -3.28 0.99 4.20
C ILE A 14 -4.33 0.18 5.00
N ALA A 15 -5.63 0.43 4.83
CA ALA A 15 -6.69 -0.37 5.43
C ALA A 15 -6.90 -1.73 4.75
N CYS A 16 -6.31 -1.95 3.58
CA CYS A 16 -6.44 -3.20 2.83
C CYS A 16 -5.36 -4.20 3.25
N PRO A 17 -5.67 -5.30 3.95
CA PRO A 17 -4.66 -6.26 4.35
C PRO A 17 -4.03 -7.01 3.15
N TRP A 18 -4.76 -7.13 2.04
CA TRP A 18 -4.21 -7.66 0.79
C TRP A 18 -3.18 -6.73 0.16
N CYS A 19 -3.23 -5.41 0.44
CA CYS A 19 -2.20 -4.48 0.03
C CYS A 19 -0.90 -4.76 0.78
N TYR A 20 -0.94 -4.93 2.11
CA TYR A 20 0.24 -5.31 2.89
C TYR A 20 0.88 -6.60 2.36
N ILE A 21 0.09 -7.64 2.10
CA ILE A 21 0.56 -8.91 1.54
C ILE A 21 1.13 -8.70 0.13
N GLY A 22 0.39 -8.06 -0.75
CA GLY A 22 0.76 -7.89 -2.17
C GLY A 22 2.02 -7.05 -2.35
N GLU A 23 2.17 -5.99 -1.57
CA GLU A 23 3.37 -5.14 -1.59
C GLU A 23 4.58 -5.88 -1.00
N THR A 24 4.41 -6.68 0.06
CA THR A 24 5.50 -7.52 0.58
C THR A 24 5.96 -8.54 -0.47
N ILE A 25 5.04 -9.23 -1.15
CA ILE A 25 5.37 -10.14 -2.24
C ILE A 25 6.09 -9.41 -3.37
N PHE A 26 5.61 -8.23 -3.74
CA PHE A 26 6.22 -7.41 -4.79
C PHE A 26 7.65 -7.02 -4.43
N GLU A 27 7.91 -6.54 -3.21
CA GLU A 27 9.27 -6.16 -2.76
C GLU A 27 10.25 -7.35 -2.76
N LEU A 28 9.78 -8.53 -2.32
CA LEU A 28 10.57 -9.76 -2.41
C LEU A 28 10.88 -10.13 -3.87
N SER A 29 9.89 -9.99 -4.75
CA SER A 29 10.03 -10.27 -6.19
C SER A 29 10.98 -9.27 -6.86
N LYS A 30 10.87 -7.99 -6.52
CA LYS A 30 11.74 -6.91 -6.97
C LYS A 30 13.20 -7.17 -6.57
N SER A 31 13.44 -7.55 -5.32
CA SER A 31 14.77 -7.87 -4.82
C SER A 31 15.37 -9.09 -5.55
N SER A 32 14.58 -10.14 -5.76
CA SER A 32 15.00 -11.31 -6.53
C SER A 32 15.33 -10.97 -7.99
N PHE A 33 14.48 -10.16 -8.64
CA PHE A 33 14.67 -9.70 -10.01
C PHE A 33 15.96 -8.87 -10.16
N LEU A 34 16.17 -7.89 -9.27
CA LEU A 34 17.36 -7.02 -9.31
C LEU A 34 18.67 -7.78 -9.06
N SER A 35 18.63 -8.90 -8.34
CA SER A 35 19.81 -9.77 -8.18
C SER A 35 20.29 -10.39 -9.50
N LEU A 36 19.36 -10.61 -10.44
CA LEU A 36 19.63 -11.13 -11.78
C LEU A 36 19.88 -10.00 -12.81
N HIS A 37 19.38 -8.81 -12.54
CA HIS A 37 19.45 -7.62 -13.40
C HIS A 37 20.05 -6.40 -12.66
N PRO A 38 21.31 -6.46 -12.22
CA PRO A 38 21.90 -5.46 -11.31
C PRO A 38 22.08 -4.06 -11.94
N SER A 39 21.98 -3.93 -13.27
CA SER A 39 22.01 -2.65 -13.98
C SER A 39 20.64 -2.02 -14.18
N THR A 40 19.57 -2.67 -13.73
CA THR A 40 18.20 -2.18 -13.87
C THR A 40 17.80 -1.34 -12.67
N THR A 41 17.06 -0.25 -12.92
CA THR A 41 16.42 0.57 -11.89
C THR A 41 14.92 0.32 -11.93
N ILE A 42 14.31 0.04 -10.78
CA ILE A 42 12.84 -0.08 -10.65
C ILE A 42 12.35 1.07 -9.78
N THR A 43 11.45 1.89 -10.33
CA THR A 43 10.79 2.98 -9.63
C THR A 43 9.34 2.61 -9.38
N THR A 44 8.92 2.57 -8.12
CA THR A 44 7.53 2.41 -7.71
C THR A 44 6.93 3.78 -7.41
N ILE A 45 5.81 4.12 -8.04
CA ILE A 45 5.07 5.36 -7.78
C ILE A 45 3.80 4.94 -7.03
N ILE A 46 3.77 5.23 -5.73
CA ILE A 46 2.65 4.87 -4.86
C ILE A 46 1.53 5.90 -5.01
N HIS A 47 0.31 5.43 -5.28
CA HIS A 47 -0.89 6.25 -5.38
C HIS A 47 -1.89 5.89 -4.29
N SER A 48 -2.53 6.91 -3.74
CA SER A 48 -3.55 6.75 -2.72
C SER A 48 -4.84 6.18 -3.31
N TYR A 49 -5.38 5.17 -2.65
CA TYR A 49 -6.70 4.60 -2.94
C TYR A 49 -7.38 4.28 -1.61
N MET A 50 -8.64 4.67 -1.43
CA MET A 50 -9.40 4.38 -0.22
C MET A 50 -10.50 3.38 -0.53
N ILE A 51 -10.38 2.14 -0.02
CA ILE A 51 -11.37 1.06 -0.26
C ILE A 51 -12.71 1.32 0.41
N ASP A 52 -12.71 2.03 1.53
CA ASP A 52 -13.91 2.45 2.22
C ASP A 52 -13.76 3.86 2.82
N PRO A 53 -13.94 4.92 2.01
CA PRO A 53 -13.84 6.29 2.48
C PRO A 53 -14.98 6.66 3.45
N SER A 54 -16.01 5.82 3.59
CA SER A 54 -17.11 5.99 4.54
C SER A 54 -16.80 5.50 5.95
N THR A 55 -15.66 4.83 6.16
CA THR A 55 -15.17 4.48 7.50
C THR A 55 -15.13 5.73 8.39
N LYS A 56 -15.61 5.60 9.63
CA LYS A 56 -15.65 6.73 10.58
C LYS A 56 -14.29 7.42 10.69
N PRO A 57 -14.23 8.76 10.81
CA PRO A 57 -12.97 9.49 10.87
C PRO A 57 -12.01 9.01 11.98
N GLU A 58 -12.56 8.53 13.10
CA GLU A 58 -11.81 7.97 14.23
C GLU A 58 -11.43 6.48 14.03
N GLY A 59 -11.85 5.88 12.93
CA GLY A 59 -11.75 4.43 12.69
C GLY A 59 -12.85 3.64 13.40
N GLU A 60 -12.87 2.35 13.19
CA GLU A 60 -13.84 1.44 13.76
C GLU A 60 -13.14 0.25 14.43
N ASP A 61 -13.77 -0.34 15.44
CA ASP A 61 -13.33 -1.62 16.00
C ASP A 61 -13.31 -2.70 14.91
N TYR A 62 -12.27 -3.51 14.86
CA TYR A 62 -12.06 -4.53 13.82
C TYR A 62 -13.24 -5.49 13.68
N LEU A 63 -13.75 -6.06 14.80
CA LEU A 63 -14.84 -7.01 14.75
C LEU A 63 -16.15 -6.35 14.35
N SER A 64 -16.42 -5.15 14.87
CA SER A 64 -17.62 -4.37 14.58
C SER A 64 -17.67 -4.01 13.09
N TYR A 65 -16.55 -3.55 12.52
CA TYR A 65 -16.45 -3.24 11.10
C TYR A 65 -16.71 -4.49 10.24
N ASN A 66 -16.00 -5.60 10.52
CA ASN A 66 -16.12 -6.83 9.75
C ASN A 66 -17.55 -7.40 9.80
N LYS A 67 -18.17 -7.37 10.97
CA LYS A 67 -19.58 -7.81 11.12
C LYS A 67 -20.51 -6.95 10.29
N ARG A 68 -20.35 -5.63 10.32
CA ARG A 68 -21.18 -4.67 9.57
C ARG A 68 -20.99 -4.81 8.05
N ARG A 69 -19.74 -4.92 7.60
CA ARG A 69 -19.37 -4.85 6.18
C ARG A 69 -19.44 -6.20 5.47
N TRP A 70 -19.05 -7.28 6.16
CA TRP A 70 -18.84 -8.60 5.59
C TRP A 70 -19.63 -9.73 6.30
N GLY A 71 -20.39 -9.42 7.34
CA GLY A 71 -21.14 -10.38 8.15
C GLY A 71 -20.29 -11.10 9.20
N SER A 72 -18.99 -11.30 8.95
CA SER A 72 -18.02 -11.87 9.90
C SER A 72 -16.59 -11.50 9.49
N ASP A 73 -15.63 -11.87 10.34
CA ASP A 73 -14.19 -11.75 10.04
C ASP A 73 -13.56 -13.07 9.54
N SER A 74 -14.37 -14.10 9.28
CA SER A 74 -13.90 -15.44 8.88
C SER A 74 -13.03 -15.44 7.62
N TRP A 75 -13.27 -14.49 6.70
CA TRP A 75 -12.46 -14.31 5.49
C TRP A 75 -11.00 -13.96 5.79
N THR A 76 -10.70 -13.42 7.00
CA THR A 76 -9.34 -13.04 7.39
C THR A 76 -8.47 -14.22 7.85
N ILE A 77 -9.08 -15.39 8.12
CA ILE A 77 -8.36 -16.57 8.62
C ILE A 77 -7.30 -17.02 7.62
N GLN A 78 -7.71 -17.29 6.37
CA GLN A 78 -6.80 -17.69 5.30
C GLN A 78 -5.78 -16.59 4.97
N LEU A 79 -6.21 -15.33 4.96
CA LEU A 79 -5.36 -14.18 4.74
C LEU A 79 -4.22 -14.10 5.77
N LYS A 80 -4.53 -14.28 7.06
CA LYS A 80 -3.53 -14.27 8.14
C LYS A 80 -2.51 -15.41 8.00
N GLU A 81 -2.95 -16.59 7.57
CA GLU A 81 -2.04 -17.72 7.30
C GLU A 81 -1.11 -17.44 6.11
N ILE A 82 -1.64 -16.87 5.03
CA ILE A 82 -0.82 -16.46 3.88
C ILE A 82 0.19 -15.38 4.32
N GLY A 83 -0.27 -14.36 5.02
CA GLY A 83 0.60 -13.28 5.50
C GLY A 83 1.74 -13.80 6.37
N LYS A 84 1.45 -14.72 7.30
CA LYS A 84 2.46 -15.33 8.18
C LYS A 84 3.59 -16.00 7.40
N GLN A 85 3.30 -16.64 6.27
CA GLN A 85 4.30 -17.32 5.45
C GLN A 85 5.31 -16.38 4.80
N ILE A 86 4.94 -15.11 4.62
CA ILE A 86 5.76 -14.08 3.96
C ILE A 86 6.23 -12.97 4.91
N GLY A 87 5.98 -13.13 6.22
CA GLY A 87 6.40 -12.16 7.25
C GLY A 87 5.41 -11.05 7.58
N CYS A 88 4.23 -11.02 6.93
CA CYS A 88 3.14 -10.12 7.31
C CYS A 88 2.37 -10.69 8.50
N ASN A 89 2.59 -10.14 9.69
CA ASN A 89 1.99 -10.64 10.92
C ASN A 89 0.76 -9.83 11.30
N PHE A 90 -0.42 -10.43 11.21
CA PHE A 90 -1.69 -9.81 11.62
C PHE A 90 -2.02 -10.10 13.08
N LYS A 91 -1.01 -10.19 13.94
CA LYS A 91 -1.14 -10.66 15.34
C LYS A 91 -1.95 -9.72 16.24
N ASN A 92 -2.07 -8.46 15.87
CA ASN A 92 -2.67 -7.45 16.73
C ASN A 92 -3.57 -6.46 15.95
N TRP A 93 -4.26 -6.93 14.94
CA TRP A 93 -5.19 -6.13 14.16
C TRP A 93 -6.46 -5.82 14.96
N LYS A 94 -6.57 -4.61 15.50
CA LYS A 94 -7.64 -4.17 16.42
C LYS A 94 -8.62 -3.18 15.81
N PHE A 95 -8.19 -2.43 14.80
CA PHE A 95 -8.97 -1.35 14.21
C PHE A 95 -9.07 -1.51 12.70
N TRP A 96 -10.20 -1.11 12.16
CA TRP A 96 -10.34 -0.78 10.75
C TRP A 96 -10.21 0.73 10.62
N ALA A 97 -9.15 1.17 9.98
CA ALA A 97 -8.80 2.59 9.97
C ALA A 97 -9.51 3.36 8.85
N ASN A 98 -9.84 4.63 9.10
CA ASN A 98 -10.00 5.61 8.07
C ASN A 98 -8.61 6.09 7.64
N THR A 99 -8.25 5.87 6.39
CA THR A 99 -6.86 6.02 5.91
C THR A 99 -6.54 7.38 5.32
N LEU A 100 -7.50 8.32 5.26
CA LEU A 100 -7.27 9.64 4.67
C LEU A 100 -6.01 10.32 5.24
N LYS A 101 -5.90 10.42 6.57
CA LYS A 101 -4.74 11.06 7.21
C LYS A 101 -3.45 10.27 7.04
N ALA A 102 -3.52 8.94 7.04
CA ALA A 102 -2.35 8.10 6.78
C ALA A 102 -1.83 8.30 5.34
N HIS A 103 -2.72 8.39 4.36
CA HIS A 103 -2.36 8.76 2.99
C HIS A 103 -1.81 10.18 2.87
N MET A 104 -2.31 11.16 3.66
CA MET A 104 -1.74 12.51 3.69
C MET A 104 -0.29 12.50 4.18
N LEU A 105 0.01 11.71 5.20
CA LEU A 105 1.39 11.50 5.67
C LEU A 105 2.26 10.86 4.59
N LEU A 106 1.73 9.86 3.87
CA LEU A 106 2.39 9.23 2.74
C LEU A 106 2.65 10.23 1.59
N GLN A 107 1.70 11.14 1.29
CA GLN A 107 1.93 12.20 0.29
C GLN A 107 3.07 13.14 0.69
N GLU A 108 3.17 13.49 1.96
CA GLU A 108 4.28 14.31 2.44
C GLU A 108 5.62 13.57 2.31
N SER A 109 5.66 12.30 2.63
CA SER A 109 6.88 11.48 2.59
C SER A 109 7.51 11.35 1.21
N LYS A 110 6.70 11.39 0.15
CA LYS A 110 7.16 11.37 -1.25
C LYS A 110 8.11 12.51 -1.58
N LYS A 111 7.98 13.67 -0.93
CA LYS A 111 8.88 14.81 -1.13
C LYS A 111 10.32 14.53 -0.65
N PHE A 112 10.48 13.51 0.19
CA PHE A 112 11.74 13.14 0.82
C PHE A 112 12.21 11.74 0.42
N GLY A 113 11.49 11.05 -0.50
CA GLY A 113 11.78 9.68 -0.93
C GLY A 113 11.66 8.67 0.22
N LYS A 114 10.66 8.84 1.10
CA LYS A 114 10.43 8.01 2.29
C LYS A 114 9.12 7.22 2.25
N GLU A 115 8.45 7.23 1.10
CA GLU A 115 7.15 6.59 0.95
C GLU A 115 7.19 5.08 1.17
N ASP A 116 8.24 4.41 0.70
CA ASP A 116 8.39 2.96 0.83
C ASP A 116 8.56 2.55 2.30
N GLU A 117 9.39 3.26 3.07
CA GLU A 117 9.58 2.94 4.48
C GLU A 117 8.32 3.25 5.31
N ILE A 118 7.66 4.38 5.01
CA ILE A 118 6.50 4.83 5.78
C ILE A 118 5.28 3.97 5.53
N ILE A 119 5.04 3.49 4.31
CA ILE A 119 3.90 2.63 4.06
C ILE A 119 4.01 1.30 4.81
N PHE A 120 5.21 0.70 4.87
CA PHE A 120 5.43 -0.51 5.65
C PHE A 120 5.34 -0.26 7.15
N ASP A 121 5.80 0.89 7.66
CA ASP A 121 5.59 1.28 9.05
C ASP A 121 4.10 1.43 9.39
N LEU A 122 3.31 2.02 8.50
CA LEU A 122 1.85 2.15 8.66
C LEU A 122 1.16 0.79 8.71
N TYR A 123 1.53 -0.16 7.85
CA TYR A 123 1.04 -1.54 7.92
C TYR A 123 1.41 -2.20 9.25
N ARG A 124 2.66 -2.09 9.69
CA ARG A 124 3.11 -2.67 10.95
C ARG A 124 2.38 -2.07 12.14
N LEU A 125 2.24 -0.75 12.21
CA LEU A 125 1.47 -0.07 13.25
C LEU A 125 0.04 -0.59 13.32
N SER A 126 -0.63 -0.71 12.16
CA SER A 126 -2.04 -1.13 12.08
C SER A 126 -2.22 -2.60 12.44
N TYR A 127 -1.48 -3.49 11.77
CA TYR A 127 -1.75 -4.93 11.81
C TYR A 127 -0.96 -5.70 12.86
N GLU A 128 0.24 -5.22 13.21
CA GLU A 128 1.14 -5.94 14.13
C GLU A 128 1.19 -5.31 15.52
N GLU A 129 1.12 -3.99 15.61
CA GLU A 129 1.17 -3.27 16.89
C GLU A 129 -0.21 -2.90 17.44
N GLY A 130 -1.27 -3.03 16.62
CA GLY A 130 -2.65 -2.74 17.03
C GLY A 130 -2.91 -1.27 17.28
N LYS A 131 -2.18 -0.40 16.59
CA LYS A 131 -2.38 1.05 16.65
C LYS A 131 -3.51 1.46 15.71
N ASN A 132 -4.27 2.45 16.13
CA ASN A 132 -5.27 3.06 15.26
C ASN A 132 -4.64 4.17 14.43
N ILE A 133 -4.32 3.90 13.17
CA ILE A 133 -3.72 4.88 12.24
C ILE A 133 -4.71 5.95 11.75
N SER A 134 -5.98 5.93 12.17
CA SER A 134 -6.88 7.08 12.04
C SER A 134 -6.56 8.15 13.08
N ASN A 135 -5.89 7.78 14.18
CA ASN A 135 -5.53 8.68 15.26
C ASN A 135 -4.31 9.53 14.89
N GLU A 136 -4.50 10.84 14.89
CA GLU A 136 -3.47 11.81 14.51
C GLU A 136 -2.21 11.74 15.41
N ASN A 137 -2.36 11.40 16.69
CA ASN A 137 -1.20 11.25 17.57
C ASN A 137 -0.29 10.10 17.12
N VAL A 138 -0.86 8.98 16.67
CA VAL A 138 -0.08 7.85 16.11
C VAL A 138 0.66 8.28 14.84
N LEU A 139 0.01 9.05 13.98
CA LEU A 139 0.63 9.57 12.75
C LEU A 139 1.68 10.65 13.05
N ASN A 140 1.46 11.50 14.06
CA ASN A 140 2.44 12.50 14.51
C ASN A 140 3.72 11.84 15.04
N ASP A 141 3.60 10.74 15.79
CA ASP A 141 4.77 9.99 16.27
C ASP A 141 5.56 9.41 15.08
N LEU A 142 4.86 8.87 14.07
CA LEU A 142 5.50 8.39 12.84
C LEU A 142 6.12 9.53 12.04
N ALA A 143 5.41 10.65 11.86
CA ALA A 143 5.91 11.84 11.20
C ALA A 143 7.19 12.37 11.84
N LYS A 144 7.23 12.39 13.19
CA LYS A 144 8.41 12.79 13.96
C LYS A 144 9.61 11.87 13.72
N LYS A 145 9.37 10.55 13.63
CA LYS A 145 10.43 9.56 13.32
C LYS A 145 11.12 9.87 12.00
N TYR A 146 10.38 10.36 11.00
CA TYR A 146 10.87 10.69 9.66
C TYR A 146 11.07 12.19 9.41
N GLU A 147 11.01 13.02 10.46
CA GLU A 147 11.19 14.48 10.42
C GLU A 147 10.21 15.21 9.49
N LEU A 148 9.01 14.66 9.27
CA LEU A 148 7.97 15.24 8.43
C LEU A 148 7.14 16.25 9.25
N LYS A 149 7.31 17.54 8.97
CA LYS A 149 6.74 18.61 9.81
C LYS A 149 5.34 19.03 9.38
N GLU A 150 5.04 19.04 8.10
CA GLU A 150 3.82 19.63 7.53
C GLU A 150 2.96 18.60 6.76
N TRP A 151 2.82 17.39 7.31
CA TRP A 151 2.10 16.33 6.61
C TRP A 151 0.57 16.54 6.62
N ASN A 152 0.00 17.12 7.71
CA ASN A 152 -1.43 17.30 7.88
C ASN A 152 -1.87 18.69 7.37
N ASN A 153 -1.95 18.83 6.05
CA ASN A 153 -2.33 20.07 5.39
C ASN A 153 -3.31 19.83 4.23
N GLU A 154 -4.00 20.88 3.80
CA GLU A 154 -5.03 20.79 2.75
C GLU A 154 -4.44 20.37 1.39
N SER A 155 -3.20 20.74 1.06
CA SER A 155 -2.56 20.34 -0.19
C SER A 155 -2.38 18.82 -0.27
N ASN A 156 -1.90 18.17 0.80
CA ASN A 156 -1.75 16.73 0.85
C ASN A 156 -3.12 16.02 0.81
N LYS A 157 -4.13 16.58 1.51
CA LYS A 157 -5.49 16.06 1.47
C LYS A 157 -6.08 16.09 0.05
N MET A 158 -5.94 17.21 -0.64
CA MET A 158 -6.44 17.35 -2.02
C MET A 158 -5.77 16.35 -2.96
N LYS A 159 -4.46 16.12 -2.82
CA LYS A 159 -3.74 15.09 -3.61
C LYS A 159 -4.25 13.68 -3.36
N VAL A 160 -4.50 13.31 -2.09
CA VAL A 160 -5.07 12.00 -1.75
C VAL A 160 -6.43 11.82 -2.42
N LEU A 161 -7.32 12.81 -2.31
CA LEU A 161 -8.66 12.73 -2.89
C LEU A 161 -8.61 12.69 -4.42
N GLU A 162 -7.71 13.45 -5.04
CA GLU A 162 -7.51 13.46 -6.49
C GLU A 162 -6.98 12.10 -6.98
N GLU A 163 -5.94 11.54 -6.35
CA GLU A 163 -5.42 10.20 -6.68
C GLU A 163 -6.51 9.14 -6.53
N ASP A 164 -7.24 9.11 -5.42
CA ASP A 164 -8.34 8.17 -5.19
C ASP A 164 -9.39 8.24 -6.32
N GLN A 165 -9.78 9.44 -6.72
CA GLN A 165 -10.71 9.64 -7.83
C GLN A 165 -10.14 9.23 -9.19
N ILE A 166 -8.88 9.55 -9.46
CA ILE A 166 -8.19 9.13 -10.70
C ILE A 166 -8.14 7.61 -10.78
N GLY A 167 -7.76 6.92 -9.70
CA GLY A 167 -7.76 5.45 -9.66
C GLY A 167 -9.11 4.85 -10.00
N LYS A 168 -10.17 5.33 -9.37
CA LYS A 168 -11.54 4.83 -9.55
C LYS A 168 -12.13 5.15 -10.91
N ASN A 169 -11.98 6.40 -11.37
CA ASN A 169 -12.74 6.90 -12.53
C ASN A 169 -11.94 6.83 -13.84
N LYS A 170 -10.61 7.04 -13.81
CA LYS A 170 -9.79 7.07 -15.03
C LYS A 170 -9.13 5.72 -15.31
N PHE A 171 -8.63 5.04 -14.26
CA PHE A 171 -7.96 3.75 -14.40
C PHE A 171 -8.90 2.56 -14.21
N ASP A 172 -10.16 2.82 -13.84
CA ASP A 172 -11.21 1.82 -13.60
C ASP A 172 -10.76 0.74 -12.61
N ILE A 173 -10.11 1.19 -11.51
CA ILE A 173 -9.61 0.30 -10.46
C ILE A 173 -10.74 0.02 -9.49
N HIS A 174 -11.08 -1.27 -9.33
CA HIS A 174 -12.12 -1.75 -8.41
C HIS A 174 -11.56 -2.56 -7.24
N GLY A 175 -10.27 -2.90 -7.29
CA GLY A 175 -9.57 -3.65 -6.25
C GLY A 175 -8.11 -3.22 -6.13
N VAL A 176 -7.59 -3.28 -4.90
CA VAL A 176 -6.20 -2.96 -4.58
C VAL A 176 -5.57 -4.09 -3.74
N PRO A 177 -4.23 -4.27 -3.79
CA PRO A 177 -3.27 -3.47 -4.54
C PRO A 177 -3.42 -3.65 -6.05
N MET A 178 -3.14 -2.58 -6.82
CA MET A 178 -3.11 -2.64 -8.28
C MET A 178 -1.75 -2.13 -8.75
N PHE A 179 -1.01 -2.98 -9.45
CA PHE A 179 0.31 -2.66 -10.02
C PHE A 179 0.16 -2.48 -11.54
N ILE A 180 0.60 -1.35 -12.07
CA ILE A 180 0.55 -1.04 -13.51
C ILE A 180 1.97 -0.81 -14.00
N PHE A 181 2.47 -1.69 -14.86
CA PHE A 181 3.79 -1.60 -15.48
C PHE A 181 3.73 -0.62 -16.66
N LYS A 182 4.34 0.56 -16.52
CA LYS A 182 4.15 1.67 -17.48
C LYS A 182 4.67 1.35 -18.88
N GLU A 183 5.75 0.61 -18.99
CA GLU A 183 6.38 0.24 -20.27
C GLU A 183 5.48 -0.66 -21.13
N THR A 184 4.67 -1.50 -20.48
CA THR A 184 3.80 -2.48 -21.18
C THR A 184 2.31 -2.17 -21.07
N GLY A 185 1.90 -1.32 -20.12
CA GLY A 185 0.50 -1.09 -19.77
C GLY A 185 -0.17 -2.27 -19.08
N ARG A 186 0.58 -3.33 -18.74
CA ARG A 186 0.04 -4.55 -18.12
C ARG A 186 -0.22 -4.34 -16.64
N LYS A 187 -1.19 -5.07 -16.12
CA LYS A 187 -1.69 -4.91 -14.75
C LYS A 187 -1.58 -6.20 -13.95
N ILE A 188 -1.24 -6.08 -12.67
CA ILE A 188 -1.42 -7.13 -11.66
C ILE A 188 -2.36 -6.59 -10.59
N GLU A 189 -3.47 -7.27 -10.36
CA GLU A 189 -4.42 -6.97 -9.30
C GLU A 189 -4.24 -7.96 -8.15
N GLY A 190 -4.25 -7.42 -6.91
CA GLY A 190 -4.16 -8.20 -5.68
C GLY A 190 -2.77 -8.75 -5.37
N ALA A 191 -2.72 -9.62 -4.35
CA ALA A 191 -1.53 -10.32 -3.92
C ALA A 191 -1.25 -11.52 -4.85
N ALA A 192 -0.51 -11.27 -5.92
CA ALA A 192 -0.22 -12.27 -6.95
C ALA A 192 1.01 -13.13 -6.60
N ASP A 193 1.16 -14.25 -7.30
CA ASP A 193 2.36 -15.11 -7.21
C ASP A 193 3.63 -14.31 -7.55
N PRO A 194 4.74 -14.46 -6.79
CA PRO A 194 6.01 -13.80 -7.07
C PRO A 194 6.50 -13.95 -8.52
N LYS A 195 6.28 -15.14 -9.12
CA LYS A 195 6.68 -15.40 -10.52
C LYS A 195 5.97 -14.50 -11.51
N LYS A 196 4.73 -14.07 -11.21
CA LYS A 196 3.98 -13.17 -12.06
C LYS A 196 4.61 -11.78 -12.07
N PHE A 197 5.04 -11.28 -10.91
CA PHE A 197 5.79 -10.01 -10.82
C PHE A 197 7.10 -10.05 -11.60
N VAL A 198 7.90 -11.12 -11.41
CA VAL A 198 9.16 -11.30 -12.14
C VAL A 198 8.90 -11.35 -13.66
N TYR A 199 7.90 -12.10 -14.09
CA TYR A 199 7.52 -12.18 -15.50
C TYR A 199 7.15 -10.83 -16.12
N GLU A 200 6.34 -10.01 -15.42
CA GLU A 200 5.97 -8.69 -15.92
C GLU A 200 7.16 -7.72 -15.95
N MET A 201 8.09 -7.80 -14.98
CA MET A 201 9.33 -7.04 -14.99
C MET A 201 10.22 -7.45 -16.18
N GLU A 202 10.32 -8.75 -16.51
CA GLU A 202 11.03 -9.24 -17.69
C GLU A 202 10.43 -8.73 -19.00
N LEU A 203 9.12 -8.62 -19.08
CA LEU A 203 8.43 -8.06 -20.24
C LEU A 203 8.68 -6.56 -20.36
N ALA A 204 8.70 -5.84 -19.25
CA ALA A 204 8.97 -4.40 -19.23
C ALA A 204 10.39 -4.06 -19.71
N LEU A 205 11.39 -4.89 -19.39
CA LEU A 205 12.77 -4.72 -19.87
C LEU A 205 12.94 -4.87 -21.38
N LYS A 206 12.00 -5.52 -22.08
CA LYS A 206 12.10 -5.77 -23.51
C LYS A 206 11.50 -4.66 -24.38
N LYS A 207 11.01 -3.59 -23.73
CA LYS A 207 10.41 -2.43 -24.35
C LYS A 207 11.36 -1.23 -24.39
#